data_63b3dddb5409c0b70f8337bc1ed55d4b
#
_entry.id   63b3dddb5409c0b70f8337bc1ed55d4b
#
_cell.length_a   1.000
_cell.length_b   1.000
_cell.length_c   1.000
_cell.angle_alpha   90.00
_cell.angle_beta   90.00
_cell.angle_gamma   90.00
#
_symmetry.space_group_name_H-M   'P 1'
#
loop_
_entity.id
_entity.type
_entity.pdbx_description
1 polymer ?
#
loop_
_entity_poly.entity_id
_entity_poly.type
_entity_poly.pdbx_seq_one_letter_code
_entity_poly.pdbx_strand_id
1 'polypeptide(L)'
;MKFRYIFLAIGLLMLVMGCKQPESETKRFGTPAIGEHMRMVQFKMSSLTDNAMLDSKQLEGQVLLVSFFATWCPPCIQEIPIFISLQNSFRQKGFSVVAFSMDEGDPALVRKLIEKYGINYPVLLADSAVERGFGGVTGIPVTFLVNRKGEIVKKYLGYTEHGALEEEIKKMLSAG
;
A
#
# COMPACT_ATOMS: atom_id res chain seq x y z
N MET A 1 8.07 -32.78 71.74
CA MET A 1 8.95 -32.74 70.56
C MET A 1 8.23 -33.03 69.22
N LYS A 2 6.88 -33.17 69.19
CA LYS A 2 6.13 -33.41 67.90
C LYS A 2 5.56 -32.20 67.24
N PHE A 3 5.54 -31.02 67.85
CA PHE A 3 4.97 -29.78 67.30
C PHE A 3 5.92 -29.02 66.43
N ARG A 4 7.22 -29.26 66.51
CA ARG A 4 8.23 -28.52 65.70
C ARG A 4 8.30 -28.96 64.24
N TYR A 5 7.85 -30.13 63.91
CA TYR A 5 7.88 -30.67 62.54
C TYR A 5 6.65 -30.27 61.71
N ILE A 6 5.54 -29.91 62.36
CA ILE A 6 4.32 -29.46 61.68
C ILE A 6 4.52 -28.09 61.03
N PHE A 7 5.27 -27.18 61.67
CA PHE A 7 5.56 -25.86 61.07
C PHE A 7 6.58 -25.92 59.93
N LEU A 8 7.47 -26.89 59.90
CA LEU A 8 8.42 -27.10 58.83
C LEU A 8 7.75 -27.70 57.57
N ALA A 9 6.74 -28.54 57.74
CA ALA A 9 5.98 -29.13 56.64
C ALA A 9 5.05 -28.09 55.95
N ILE A 10 4.48 -27.16 56.72
CA ILE A 10 3.62 -26.08 56.18
C ILE A 10 4.45 -25.02 55.43
N GLY A 11 5.67 -24.75 55.86
CA GLY A 11 6.58 -23.81 55.22
C GLY A 11 7.07 -24.28 53.84
N LEU A 12 7.20 -25.60 53.64
CA LEU A 12 7.69 -26.17 52.39
C LEU A 12 6.58 -26.28 51.32
N LEU A 13 5.28 -26.29 51.74
CA LEU A 13 4.17 -26.42 50.79
C LEU A 13 3.77 -25.08 50.18
N MET A 14 4.21 -23.93 50.72
CA MET A 14 3.92 -22.61 50.19
C MET A 14 4.90 -22.14 49.10
N LEU A 15 5.96 -22.90 48.80
CA LEU A 15 7.02 -22.49 47.89
C LEU A 15 6.79 -22.96 46.43
N VAL A 16 5.65 -23.64 46.16
CA VAL A 16 5.35 -24.18 44.82
C VAL A 16 4.11 -23.55 44.19
N MET A 17 3.49 -22.57 44.83
CA MET A 17 2.50 -21.71 44.14
C MET A 17 3.23 -20.64 43.34
N GLY A 18 3.83 -21.07 42.24
CA GLY A 18 4.32 -20.18 41.21
C GLY A 18 3.18 -19.29 40.73
N CYS A 19 3.29 -17.99 41.01
CA CYS A 19 2.45 -17.01 40.38
C CYS A 19 2.53 -17.17 38.85
N LYS A 20 1.54 -17.83 38.29
CA LYS A 20 1.25 -17.71 36.86
C LYS A 20 0.81 -16.24 36.66
N GLN A 21 1.76 -15.39 36.33
CA GLN A 21 1.44 -14.05 35.81
C GLN A 21 0.58 -14.26 34.57
N PRO A 22 -0.59 -13.60 34.47
CA PRO A 22 -1.27 -13.56 33.21
C PRO A 22 -0.32 -12.82 32.25
N GLU A 23 0.14 -13.52 31.22
CA GLU A 23 0.77 -12.87 30.07
C GLU A 23 -0.23 -11.82 29.59
N SER A 24 0.11 -10.57 29.83
CA SER A 24 -0.54 -9.46 29.16
C SER A 24 -0.31 -9.69 27.67
N GLU A 25 -1.33 -10.14 26.97
CA GLU A 25 -1.40 -10.03 25.52
C GLU A 25 -1.20 -8.54 25.18
N THR A 26 0.05 -8.18 25.02
CA THR A 26 0.39 -6.98 24.28
C THR A 26 -0.19 -7.24 22.88
N LYS A 27 -1.40 -6.75 22.62
CA LYS A 27 -1.89 -6.58 21.25
C LYS A 27 -0.81 -5.77 20.54
N ARG A 28 0.14 -6.49 19.95
CA ARG A 28 0.96 -5.92 18.89
C ARG A 28 -0.06 -5.41 17.89
N PHE A 29 -0.13 -4.11 17.76
CA PHE A 29 -0.63 -3.48 16.53
C PHE A 29 0.31 -3.98 15.44
N GLY A 30 0.05 -5.20 15.01
CA GLY A 30 0.65 -5.74 13.81
C GLY A 30 0.18 -4.85 12.69
N THR A 31 1.13 -4.21 12.02
CA THR A 31 0.94 -3.86 10.61
C THR A 31 0.18 -5.04 10.02
N PRO A 32 -1.02 -4.87 9.43
CA PRO A 32 -1.67 -6.01 8.80
C PRO A 32 -0.65 -6.55 7.82
N ALA A 33 -0.15 -7.76 8.09
CA ALA A 33 0.53 -8.52 7.08
C ALA A 33 -0.39 -8.41 5.86
N ILE A 34 0.17 -8.06 4.69
CA ILE A 34 -0.57 -8.11 3.43
C ILE A 34 -1.02 -9.56 3.37
N GLY A 35 -2.23 -9.80 3.94
CA GLY A 35 -2.79 -11.13 4.10
C GLY A 35 -3.07 -11.66 2.71
N GLU A 36 -2.82 -12.93 2.55
CA GLU A 36 -3.03 -13.75 1.37
C GLU A 36 -3.98 -13.11 0.34
N HIS A 37 -3.39 -12.57 -0.77
CA HIS A 37 -4.09 -12.22 -2.01
C HIS A 37 -5.13 -11.08 -1.95
N MET A 38 -4.76 -9.91 -1.41
CA MET A 38 -5.60 -8.73 -1.63
C MET A 38 -5.57 -8.39 -3.12
N ARG A 39 -6.71 -8.50 -3.80
CA ARG A 39 -6.86 -8.14 -5.21
C ARG A 39 -7.18 -6.66 -5.34
N MET A 40 -6.64 -6.04 -6.38
CA MET A 40 -7.00 -4.68 -6.76
C MET A 40 -8.51 -4.58 -7.01
N VAL A 41 -9.13 -3.54 -6.46
CA VAL A 41 -10.54 -3.24 -6.70
C VAL A 41 -10.79 -2.91 -8.18
N GLN A 42 -11.92 -3.34 -8.70
CA GLN A 42 -12.37 -2.96 -10.04
C GLN A 42 -12.92 -1.52 -10.02
N PHE A 43 -12.56 -0.72 -11.02
CA PHE A 43 -13.04 0.65 -11.17
C PHE A 43 -13.28 0.99 -12.65
N LYS A 44 -14.13 1.99 -12.89
CA LYS A 44 -14.35 2.57 -14.21
C LYS A 44 -14.53 4.08 -14.04
N MET A 45 -13.51 4.85 -14.39
CA MET A 45 -13.42 6.28 -14.06
C MET A 45 -12.81 7.07 -15.21
N SER A 46 -13.16 8.36 -15.30
CA SER A 46 -12.56 9.26 -16.30
C SER A 46 -11.15 9.66 -15.90
N SER A 47 -10.21 9.48 -16.80
CA SER A 47 -8.83 9.94 -16.65
C SER A 47 -8.75 11.44 -16.89
N LEU A 48 -8.05 12.15 -16.01
CA LEU A 48 -7.80 13.58 -16.14
C LEU A 48 -6.66 13.89 -17.13
N THR A 49 -5.86 12.88 -17.49
CA THR A 49 -4.72 13.04 -18.41
C THR A 49 -5.17 13.18 -19.85
N ASP A 50 -6.16 12.40 -20.28
CA ASP A 50 -6.62 12.33 -21.68
C ASP A 50 -8.15 12.41 -21.85
N ASN A 51 -8.89 12.56 -20.76
CA ASN A 51 -10.35 12.53 -20.67
C ASN A 51 -10.99 11.19 -21.13
N ALA A 52 -10.21 10.15 -21.33
CA ALA A 52 -10.71 8.82 -21.66
C ALA A 52 -11.30 8.10 -20.43
N MET A 53 -12.27 7.24 -20.69
CA MET A 53 -12.78 6.34 -19.63
C MET A 53 -11.82 5.18 -19.48
N LEU A 54 -11.18 5.09 -18.30
CA LEU A 54 -10.35 3.96 -17.93
C LEU A 54 -11.19 2.93 -17.16
N ASP A 55 -11.32 1.74 -17.73
CA ASP A 55 -11.87 0.57 -17.06
C ASP A 55 -10.69 -0.30 -16.59
N SER A 56 -10.64 -0.63 -15.30
CA SER A 56 -9.57 -1.46 -14.72
C SER A 56 -9.40 -2.82 -15.42
N LYS A 57 -10.44 -3.32 -16.08
CA LYS A 57 -10.35 -4.54 -16.90
C LYS A 57 -9.38 -4.41 -18.07
N GLN A 58 -9.16 -3.20 -18.59
CA GLN A 58 -8.18 -2.93 -19.66
C GLN A 58 -6.73 -3.06 -19.17
N LEU A 59 -6.53 -3.10 -17.85
CA LEU A 59 -5.23 -3.23 -17.20
C LEU A 59 -4.91 -4.67 -16.81
N GLU A 60 -5.84 -5.61 -17.03
CA GLU A 60 -5.63 -7.03 -16.72
C GLU A 60 -4.44 -7.60 -17.49
N GLY A 61 -3.64 -8.43 -16.82
CA GLY A 61 -2.43 -9.00 -17.39
C GLY A 61 -1.21 -8.08 -17.38
N GLN A 62 -1.35 -6.84 -16.92
CA GLN A 62 -0.25 -5.91 -16.73
C GLN A 62 0.25 -5.90 -15.28
N VAL A 63 1.52 -5.55 -15.11
CA VAL A 63 2.08 -5.14 -13.81
C VAL A 63 1.71 -3.68 -13.61
N LEU A 64 1.12 -3.34 -12.46
CA LEU A 64 0.69 -1.97 -12.21
C LEU A 64 1.42 -1.36 -11.02
N LEU A 65 1.75 -0.08 -11.14
CA LEU A 65 2.14 0.77 -10.02
C LEU A 65 0.98 1.74 -9.75
N VAL A 66 0.25 1.50 -8.67
CA VAL A 66 -0.92 2.31 -8.30
C VAL A 66 -0.54 3.23 -7.16
N SER A 67 -0.60 4.55 -7.39
CA SER A 67 -0.20 5.56 -6.41
C SER A 67 -1.36 6.46 -6.01
N PHE A 68 -1.47 6.75 -4.71
CA PHE A 68 -2.36 7.78 -4.19
C PHE A 68 -1.53 9.01 -3.79
N PHE A 69 -1.95 10.16 -4.30
CA PHE A 69 -1.22 11.42 -4.15
C PHE A 69 -2.19 12.60 -4.01
N ALA A 70 -1.66 13.80 -3.71
CA ALA A 70 -2.41 15.05 -3.83
C ALA A 70 -1.50 16.17 -4.33
N THR A 71 -2.08 17.21 -4.92
CA THR A 71 -1.34 18.37 -5.47
C THR A 71 -0.61 19.17 -4.39
N TRP A 72 -1.09 19.14 -3.17
CA TRP A 72 -0.53 19.81 -1.99
C TRP A 72 0.46 18.94 -1.19
N CYS A 73 0.81 17.73 -1.67
CA CYS A 73 1.70 16.79 -0.99
C CYS A 73 3.12 16.85 -1.58
N PRO A 74 4.09 17.53 -0.94
CA PRO A 74 5.42 17.70 -1.52
C PRO A 74 6.17 16.41 -1.85
N PRO A 75 6.19 15.35 -1.00
CA PRO A 75 6.85 14.10 -1.36
C PRO A 75 6.15 13.38 -2.52
N CYS A 76 4.82 13.52 -2.67
CA CYS A 76 4.10 12.98 -3.83
C CYS A 76 4.57 13.62 -5.15
N ILE A 77 4.79 14.93 -5.12
CA ILE A 77 5.24 15.67 -6.30
C ILE A 77 6.65 15.24 -6.73
N GLN A 78 7.50 14.88 -5.77
CA GLN A 78 8.86 14.38 -6.05
C GLN A 78 8.85 13.00 -6.75
N GLU A 79 7.81 12.18 -6.58
CA GLU A 79 7.67 10.88 -7.25
C GLU A 79 7.23 10.99 -8.72
N ILE A 80 6.61 12.11 -9.13
CA ILE A 80 6.07 12.27 -10.50
C ILE A 80 7.12 11.99 -11.58
N PRO A 81 8.33 12.59 -11.55
CA PRO A 81 9.36 12.30 -12.55
C PRO A 81 9.79 10.84 -12.57
N ILE A 82 9.79 10.18 -11.40
CA ILE A 82 10.11 8.77 -11.26
C ILE A 82 9.06 7.93 -12.01
N PHE A 83 7.78 8.19 -11.77
CA PHE A 83 6.69 7.46 -12.41
C PHE A 83 6.63 7.68 -13.91
N ILE A 84 6.91 8.91 -14.41
CA ILE A 84 7.05 9.20 -15.84
C ILE A 84 8.16 8.35 -16.46
N SER A 85 9.32 8.28 -15.80
CA SER A 85 10.47 7.49 -16.26
C SER A 85 10.13 6.00 -16.32
N LEU A 86 9.51 5.45 -15.28
CA LEU A 86 9.09 4.04 -15.22
C LEU A 86 8.04 3.72 -16.28
N GLN A 87 7.05 4.59 -16.48
CA GLN A 87 6.05 4.46 -17.54
C GLN A 87 6.70 4.38 -18.90
N ASN A 88 7.63 5.28 -19.21
CA ASN A 88 8.36 5.27 -20.48
C ASN A 88 9.17 3.99 -20.69
N SER A 89 9.84 3.51 -19.63
CA SER A 89 10.75 2.38 -19.72
C SER A 89 10.05 1.02 -19.86
N PHE A 90 8.84 0.91 -19.32
CA PHE A 90 8.20 -0.41 -19.15
C PHE A 90 6.81 -0.55 -19.77
N ARG A 91 6.15 0.52 -20.26
CA ARG A 91 4.79 0.44 -20.82
C ARG A 91 4.65 -0.62 -21.93
N GLN A 92 5.64 -0.72 -22.81
CA GLN A 92 5.64 -1.70 -23.91
C GLN A 92 5.91 -3.14 -23.45
N LYS A 93 6.30 -3.32 -22.17
CA LYS A 93 6.56 -4.62 -21.55
C LYS A 93 5.38 -5.13 -20.72
N GLY A 94 4.23 -4.47 -20.81
CA GLY A 94 3.03 -4.83 -20.02
C GLY A 94 3.07 -4.25 -18.61
N PHE A 95 3.46 -2.98 -18.49
CA PHE A 95 3.45 -2.22 -17.26
C PHE A 95 2.64 -0.93 -17.43
N SER A 96 1.96 -0.51 -16.38
CA SER A 96 1.34 0.81 -16.34
C SER A 96 1.37 1.41 -14.94
N VAL A 97 1.58 2.73 -14.89
CA VAL A 97 1.30 3.55 -13.71
C VAL A 97 -0.15 3.98 -13.76
N VAL A 98 -0.84 3.97 -12.62
CA VAL A 98 -2.16 4.57 -12.41
C VAL A 98 -2.10 5.41 -11.15
N ALA A 99 -2.42 6.68 -11.25
CA ALA A 99 -2.40 7.58 -10.09
C ALA A 99 -3.83 8.01 -9.70
N PHE A 100 -4.12 7.94 -8.41
CA PHE A 100 -5.37 8.43 -7.82
C PHE A 100 -5.08 9.70 -7.03
N SER A 101 -5.67 10.81 -7.46
CA SER A 101 -5.62 12.07 -6.73
C SER A 101 -6.62 12.05 -5.58
N MET A 102 -6.14 12.41 -4.40
CA MET A 102 -6.92 12.62 -3.18
C MET A 102 -7.36 14.09 -3.03
N ASP A 103 -7.19 14.90 -4.08
CA ASP A 103 -7.67 16.28 -4.08
C ASP A 103 -9.20 16.30 -4.11
N GLU A 104 -9.79 17.12 -3.26
CA GLU A 104 -11.23 17.34 -3.22
C GLU A 104 -11.64 18.54 -4.06
N GLY A 105 -12.84 18.52 -4.62
CA GLY A 105 -13.43 19.64 -5.33
C GLY A 105 -13.04 19.72 -6.81
N ASP A 106 -12.60 20.90 -7.27
CA ASP A 106 -12.31 21.15 -8.69
C ASP A 106 -11.04 20.44 -9.17
N PRO A 107 -11.13 19.57 -10.19
CA PRO A 107 -9.97 18.87 -10.74
C PRO A 107 -8.99 19.77 -11.50
N ALA A 108 -9.25 21.07 -11.63
CA ALA A 108 -8.41 22.00 -12.38
C ALA A 108 -6.97 22.05 -11.83
N LEU A 109 -6.76 21.92 -10.52
CA LEU A 109 -5.43 21.91 -9.93
C LEU A 109 -4.66 20.65 -10.34
N VAL A 110 -5.32 19.49 -10.37
CA VAL A 110 -4.74 18.22 -10.81
C VAL A 110 -4.38 18.29 -12.30
N ARG A 111 -5.26 18.86 -13.15
CA ARG A 111 -4.98 19.08 -14.59
C ARG A 111 -3.78 19.98 -14.81
N LYS A 112 -3.67 21.09 -14.07
CA LYS A 112 -2.48 21.98 -14.13
C LYS A 112 -1.20 21.23 -13.74
N LEU A 113 -1.27 20.34 -12.75
CA LEU A 113 -0.14 19.51 -12.35
C LEU A 113 0.26 18.54 -13.47
N ILE A 114 -0.72 17.87 -14.10
CA ILE A 114 -0.51 16.96 -15.24
C ILE A 114 0.23 17.69 -16.37
N GLU A 115 -0.26 18.86 -16.77
CA GLU A 115 0.36 19.68 -17.82
C GLU A 115 1.77 20.12 -17.41
N LYS A 116 1.94 20.67 -16.22
CA LYS A 116 3.21 21.17 -15.71
C LYS A 116 4.33 20.15 -15.73
N TYR A 117 4.04 18.90 -15.37
CA TYR A 117 5.04 17.83 -15.30
C TYR A 117 5.06 16.93 -16.53
N GLY A 118 4.13 17.10 -17.47
CA GLY A 118 4.00 16.22 -18.64
C GLY A 118 3.68 14.79 -18.24
N ILE A 119 2.75 14.60 -17.30
CA ILE A 119 2.35 13.27 -16.80
C ILE A 119 1.78 12.46 -17.97
N ASN A 120 2.35 11.27 -18.19
CA ASN A 120 2.09 10.41 -19.35
C ASN A 120 1.41 9.09 -18.99
N TYR A 121 0.79 9.03 -17.82
CA TYR A 121 0.04 7.91 -17.30
C TYR A 121 -1.35 8.38 -16.80
N PRO A 122 -2.34 7.48 -16.67
CA PRO A 122 -3.67 7.83 -16.17
C PRO A 122 -3.65 8.43 -14.77
N VAL A 123 -4.31 9.57 -14.62
CA VAL A 123 -4.60 10.22 -13.34
C VAL A 123 -6.11 10.30 -13.17
N LEU A 124 -6.60 9.79 -12.05
CA LEU A 124 -8.02 9.67 -11.71
C LEU A 124 -8.28 10.41 -10.39
N LEU A 125 -9.50 10.87 -10.16
CA LEU A 125 -9.89 11.32 -8.82
C LEU A 125 -10.25 10.10 -7.98
N ALA A 126 -9.65 9.97 -6.80
CA ALA A 126 -10.01 8.90 -5.89
C ALA A 126 -11.46 9.06 -5.41
N ASP A 127 -12.18 7.95 -5.30
CA ASP A 127 -13.43 7.87 -4.57
C ASP A 127 -13.31 6.92 -3.38
N SER A 128 -14.28 6.99 -2.49
CA SER A 128 -14.27 6.17 -1.27
C SER A 128 -14.33 4.66 -1.54
N ALA A 129 -14.80 4.22 -2.71
CA ALA A 129 -14.83 2.81 -3.08
C ALA A 129 -13.42 2.34 -3.45
N VAL A 130 -12.70 3.12 -4.26
CA VAL A 130 -11.29 2.86 -4.61
C VAL A 130 -10.42 2.88 -3.35
N GLU A 131 -10.55 3.90 -2.50
CA GLU A 131 -9.77 3.99 -1.26
C GLU A 131 -9.96 2.76 -0.36
N ARG A 132 -11.22 2.35 -0.12
CA ARG A 132 -11.52 1.13 0.66
C ARG A 132 -10.99 -0.13 -0.01
N GLY A 133 -11.07 -0.20 -1.34
CA GLY A 133 -10.60 -1.34 -2.11
C GLY A 133 -9.09 -1.57 -2.03
N PHE A 134 -8.31 -0.52 -1.71
CA PHE A 134 -6.88 -0.61 -1.43
C PHE A 134 -6.56 -0.71 0.08
N GLY A 135 -7.56 -1.10 0.90
CA GLY A 135 -7.39 -1.32 2.35
C GLY A 135 -7.46 -0.04 3.20
N GLY A 136 -8.00 1.03 2.63
CA GLY A 136 -8.07 2.35 3.25
C GLY A 136 -6.75 3.14 3.08
N VAL A 137 -6.87 4.34 2.53
CA VAL A 137 -5.75 5.26 2.34
C VAL A 137 -5.74 6.27 3.48
N THR A 138 -4.90 6.03 4.49
CA THR A 138 -4.82 6.89 5.69
C THR A 138 -3.70 7.91 5.63
N GLY A 139 -2.88 7.90 4.56
CA GLY A 139 -1.77 8.83 4.37
C GLY A 139 -1.20 8.74 2.96
N ILE A 140 -0.63 9.83 2.48
CA ILE A 140 -0.02 9.96 1.16
C ILE A 140 1.41 10.49 1.28
N PRO A 141 2.32 10.12 0.31
CA PRO A 141 2.06 9.17 -0.76
C PRO A 141 1.95 7.74 -0.25
N VAL A 142 1.12 6.95 -0.89
CA VAL A 142 1.12 5.49 -0.75
C VAL A 142 1.04 4.86 -2.13
N THR A 143 1.92 3.90 -2.37
CA THR A 143 2.05 3.25 -3.67
C THR A 143 1.94 1.74 -3.52
N PHE A 144 1.18 1.12 -4.41
CA PHE A 144 0.95 -0.32 -4.45
C PHE A 144 1.53 -0.90 -5.72
N LEU A 145 2.21 -2.04 -5.60
CA LEU A 145 2.64 -2.84 -6.74
C LEU A 145 1.65 -3.99 -6.93
N VAL A 146 1.10 -4.11 -8.13
CA VAL A 146 0.09 -5.11 -8.49
C VAL A 146 0.67 -6.02 -9.56
N ASN A 147 0.55 -7.33 -9.38
CA ASN A 147 1.04 -8.29 -10.35
C ASN A 147 0.04 -8.51 -11.52
N ARG A 148 0.43 -9.29 -12.54
CA ARG A 148 -0.40 -9.60 -13.72
C ARG A 148 -1.73 -10.27 -13.41
N LYS A 149 -1.87 -10.89 -12.22
CA LYS A 149 -3.11 -11.51 -11.74
C LYS A 149 -4.05 -10.52 -11.05
N GLY A 150 -3.65 -9.24 -10.93
CA GLY A 150 -4.39 -8.21 -10.22
C GLY A 150 -4.25 -8.31 -8.70
N GLU A 151 -3.24 -9.00 -8.19
CA GLU A 151 -2.95 -9.14 -6.75
C GLU A 151 -2.00 -8.04 -6.30
N ILE A 152 -2.33 -7.38 -5.20
CA ILE A 152 -1.46 -6.39 -4.57
C ILE A 152 -0.35 -7.14 -3.84
N VAL A 153 0.87 -7.04 -4.36
CA VAL A 153 2.03 -7.80 -3.85
C VAL A 153 2.93 -6.97 -2.95
N LYS A 154 2.85 -5.64 -3.05
CA LYS A 154 3.66 -4.75 -2.21
C LYS A 154 2.98 -3.41 -1.98
N LYS A 155 3.20 -2.82 -0.81
CA LYS A 155 2.74 -1.49 -0.42
C LYS A 155 3.94 -0.68 0.07
N TYR A 156 4.09 0.53 -0.46
CA TYR A 156 5.09 1.49 -0.06
C TYR A 156 4.40 2.66 0.64
N LEU A 157 4.89 3.05 1.80
CA LEU A 157 4.40 4.20 2.56
C LEU A 157 5.42 5.34 2.50
N GLY A 158 4.98 6.52 2.09
CA GLY A 158 5.86 7.66 1.88
C GLY A 158 6.62 7.58 0.56
N TYR A 159 7.50 8.55 0.36
CA TYR A 159 8.35 8.65 -0.85
C TYR A 159 9.16 7.38 -1.09
N THR A 160 9.19 6.93 -2.34
CA THR A 160 9.95 5.75 -2.76
C THR A 160 10.91 6.09 -3.89
N GLU A 161 12.16 5.69 -3.74
CA GLU A 161 13.19 5.97 -4.74
C GLU A 161 13.00 5.14 -6.01
N HIS A 162 13.44 5.71 -7.16
CA HIS A 162 13.36 5.10 -8.48
C HIS A 162 13.93 3.68 -8.54
N GLY A 163 15.13 3.48 -7.98
CA GLY A 163 15.83 2.17 -8.07
C GLY A 163 15.06 1.04 -7.37
N ALA A 164 14.45 1.33 -6.22
CA ALA A 164 13.66 0.35 -5.48
C ALA A 164 12.41 -0.09 -6.25
N LEU A 165 11.71 0.86 -6.89
CA LEU A 165 10.55 0.55 -7.73
C LEU A 165 10.95 -0.19 -9.00
N GLU A 166 12.01 0.27 -9.67
CA GLU A 166 12.49 -0.31 -10.92
C GLU A 166 12.88 -1.77 -10.76
N GLU A 167 13.59 -2.12 -9.68
CA GLU A 167 13.99 -3.49 -9.38
C GLU A 167 12.79 -4.42 -9.20
N GLU A 168 11.80 -4.00 -8.43
CA GLU A 168 10.61 -4.81 -8.19
C GLU A 168 9.74 -4.95 -9.46
N ILE A 169 9.61 -3.88 -10.25
CA ILE A 169 8.90 -3.94 -11.53
C ILE A 169 9.59 -4.93 -12.48
N LYS A 170 10.93 -4.91 -12.59
CA LYS A 170 11.68 -5.86 -13.41
C LYS A 170 11.46 -7.31 -12.97
N LYS A 171 11.45 -7.57 -11.66
CA LYS A 171 11.14 -8.92 -11.11
C LYS A 171 9.74 -9.36 -11.50
N MET A 172 8.73 -8.48 -11.38
CA MET A 172 7.34 -8.80 -11.74
C MET A 172 7.17 -9.04 -13.24
N LEU A 173 7.89 -8.27 -14.09
CA LEU A 173 7.81 -8.42 -15.54
C LEU A 173 8.48 -9.70 -16.04
N SER A 174 9.49 -10.21 -15.34
CA SER A 174 10.20 -11.44 -15.69
C SER A 174 9.55 -12.72 -15.16
N ALA A 175 8.64 -12.61 -14.20
CA ALA A 175 7.99 -13.76 -13.55
C ALA A 175 6.69 -14.22 -14.24
N GLY A 176 6.30 -13.64 -15.39
CA GLY A 176 5.06 -13.90 -16.10
C GLY A 176 5.21 -14.54 -17.44
#